data_4c2fe83a29380c5fe7344f0c553360cc
#
_entry.id   4c2fe83a29380c5fe7344f0c553360cc
#
_cell.length_a   1.000
_cell.length_b   1.000
_cell.length_c   1.000
_cell.angle_alpha   90.00
_cell.angle_beta   90.00
_cell.angle_gamma   90.00
#
_symmetry.space_group_name_H-M   'P 1'
#
loop_
_entity.id
_entity.type
_entity.pdbx_description
1 polymer ?
#
loop_
_entity_poly.entity_id
_entity_poly.type
_entity_poly.pdbx_seq_one_letter_code
_entity_poly.pdbx_strand_id
1 'polypeptide(L)'
;MATTVAVHLPQEELPTSWCNILPYLPSQLPPPLDPQTREPISPQKLERIFAKELIRQEVSTDPSVKIPEEVLEKYMSVGRPTPLMRAKRLEELLHTPAEIYFKNESVNPGGSHKINTALAQAYYNKDEGVARLVTETGAGQWGSALALSTTFFGMQCGVYMVKISYQQKPGRRIMMETWGAKVLASPSQNTRFGRELLRTHPDHPGSLGVAISEALEDTLSREDTRYSLGSVLNHVLLHQTIIGQEAKKQFESLDRYPDMIIGCIGGGSNFGGASYPFLCDKLRGKMKETRYVAVEPKAAPSTTRGVYAYDFGDAAGLTPLLKMYTLGHDYTPPPIHAGGLRYHGKAPSLSLLINRQVVESRAVHQREVFEAGSLFASATGIIPAPESSHAIKVAIDEALQCRRTGERKTIFFNLSGHGLLDLSAYDEYNTGKLQDFEPSEISFGH
;
A
#
# COMPACT_ATOMS: atom_id res chain seq x y z
N MET A 1 -18.60 -14.73 -29.74
CA MET A 1 -18.61 -13.43 -29.03
C MET A 1 -17.19 -12.99 -28.81
N ALA A 2 -16.86 -11.71 -29.08
CA ALA A 2 -15.52 -11.20 -28.72
C ALA A 2 -15.32 -11.26 -27.22
N THR A 3 -14.19 -11.82 -26.77
CA THR A 3 -13.90 -11.92 -25.33
C THR A 3 -13.51 -10.53 -24.83
N THR A 4 -14.24 -10.00 -23.84
CA THR A 4 -13.90 -8.72 -23.20
C THR A 4 -12.54 -8.80 -22.55
N VAL A 5 -11.60 -7.91 -22.94
CA VAL A 5 -10.24 -7.84 -22.40
C VAL A 5 -10.13 -6.77 -21.32
N ALA A 6 -10.93 -5.70 -21.42
CA ALA A 6 -10.96 -4.61 -20.47
C ALA A 6 -12.40 -4.16 -20.21
N VAL A 7 -12.71 -3.86 -18.97
CA VAL A 7 -13.99 -3.28 -18.53
C VAL A 7 -13.71 -1.88 -17.99
N HIS A 8 -14.35 -0.91 -18.62
CA HIS A 8 -14.31 0.49 -18.18
C HIS A 8 -15.68 0.87 -17.61
N LEU A 9 -15.68 1.61 -16.50
CA LEU A 9 -16.89 2.28 -16.03
C LEU A 9 -16.91 3.71 -16.56
N PRO A 10 -18.07 4.25 -16.91
CA PRO A 10 -18.22 5.67 -17.16
C PRO A 10 -17.98 6.48 -15.86
N GLN A 11 -17.63 7.76 -16.00
CA GLN A 11 -17.30 8.59 -14.83
C GLN A 11 -18.50 8.76 -13.88
N GLU A 12 -19.70 8.73 -14.39
CA GLU A 12 -20.96 8.82 -13.64
C GLU A 12 -21.18 7.63 -12.69
N GLU A 13 -20.48 6.52 -12.94
CA GLU A 13 -20.52 5.33 -12.09
C GLU A 13 -19.41 5.30 -11.03
N LEU A 14 -18.56 6.33 -10.98
CA LEU A 14 -17.56 6.45 -9.91
C LEU A 14 -18.25 6.39 -8.53
N PRO A 15 -17.78 5.54 -7.59
CA PRO A 15 -18.34 5.51 -6.25
C PRO A 15 -18.22 6.87 -5.56
N THR A 16 -19.32 7.33 -4.93
CA THR A 16 -19.41 8.62 -4.23
C THR A 16 -19.14 8.53 -2.73
N SER A 17 -18.83 7.33 -2.23
CA SER A 17 -18.45 7.07 -0.84
C SER A 17 -17.40 5.96 -0.77
N TRP A 18 -16.54 6.02 0.23
CA TRP A 18 -15.63 4.92 0.57
C TRP A 18 -16.34 3.87 1.43
N CYS A 19 -15.99 2.60 1.24
CA CYS A 19 -16.51 1.48 2.00
C CYS A 19 -15.68 1.27 3.28
N ASN A 20 -16.32 1.33 4.45
CA ASN A 20 -15.63 1.12 5.73
C ASN A 20 -15.80 -0.32 6.22
N ILE A 21 -14.67 -0.99 6.49
CA ILE A 21 -14.69 -2.37 7.00
C ILE A 21 -14.86 -2.43 8.52
N LEU A 22 -14.54 -1.36 9.26
CA LEU A 22 -14.46 -1.39 10.72
C LEU A 22 -15.73 -1.91 11.41
N PRO A 23 -16.97 -1.50 11.01
CA PRO A 23 -18.19 -2.01 11.63
C PRO A 23 -18.46 -3.50 11.39
N TYR A 24 -17.74 -4.12 10.45
CA TYR A 24 -17.94 -5.52 10.06
C TYR A 24 -16.85 -6.48 10.56
N LEU A 25 -15.80 -5.94 11.19
CA LEU A 25 -14.71 -6.77 11.69
C LEU A 25 -15.20 -7.81 12.70
N PRO A 26 -14.59 -9.01 12.75
CA PRO A 26 -15.01 -10.09 13.63
C PRO A 26 -14.87 -9.79 15.13
N SER A 27 -14.12 -8.75 15.48
CA SER A 27 -14.04 -8.16 16.82
C SER A 27 -13.59 -6.70 16.71
N GLN A 28 -13.85 -5.92 17.76
CA GLN A 28 -13.35 -4.54 17.84
C GLN A 28 -11.82 -4.51 17.75
N LEU A 29 -11.30 -3.51 17.03
CA LEU A 29 -9.86 -3.27 17.00
C LEU A 29 -9.35 -2.85 18.37
N PRO A 30 -8.23 -3.41 18.85
CA PRO A 30 -7.54 -2.88 20.01
C PRO A 30 -7.15 -1.41 19.76
N PRO A 31 -7.39 -0.51 20.74
CA PRO A 31 -7.13 0.92 20.55
C PRO A 31 -5.63 1.20 20.38
N PRO A 32 -5.25 2.25 19.64
CA PRO A 32 -3.89 2.76 19.66
C PRO A 32 -3.50 3.24 21.06
N LEU A 33 -2.29 2.93 21.51
CA LEU A 33 -1.81 3.32 22.85
C LEU A 33 -0.83 4.49 22.75
N ASP A 34 -0.92 5.36 23.72
CA ASP A 34 0.04 6.46 23.93
C ASP A 34 1.44 5.89 24.22
N PRO A 35 2.50 6.37 23.57
CA PRO A 35 3.84 5.83 23.71
C PRO A 35 4.42 5.93 25.13
N GLN A 36 3.99 6.93 25.91
CA GLN A 36 4.52 7.17 27.25
C GLN A 36 3.69 6.48 28.34
N THR A 37 2.37 6.61 28.28
CA THR A 37 1.47 6.10 29.33
C THR A 37 1.02 4.67 29.11
N ARG A 38 1.10 4.18 27.86
CA ARG A 38 0.57 2.87 27.45
C ARG A 38 -0.97 2.75 27.58
N GLU A 39 -1.65 3.85 27.82
CA GLU A 39 -3.11 3.94 27.83
C GLU A 39 -3.64 4.30 26.43
N PRO A 40 -4.93 4.08 26.11
CA PRO A 40 -5.52 4.50 24.87
C PRO A 40 -5.25 5.98 24.57
N ILE A 41 -4.71 6.28 23.40
CA ILE A 41 -4.36 7.65 23.04
C ILE A 41 -5.61 8.49 22.78
N SER A 42 -5.63 9.73 23.30
CA SER A 42 -6.71 10.65 23.02
C SER A 42 -6.61 11.22 21.58
N PRO A 43 -7.73 11.44 20.89
CA PRO A 43 -7.74 12.06 19.55
C PRO A 43 -7.02 13.41 19.51
N GLN A 44 -7.12 14.21 20.55
CA GLN A 44 -6.48 15.54 20.66
C GLN A 44 -4.96 15.49 20.52
N LYS A 45 -4.32 14.43 21.02
CA LYS A 45 -2.87 14.25 20.86
C LYS A 45 -2.47 14.02 19.40
N LEU A 46 -3.37 13.49 18.57
CA LEU A 46 -3.14 13.23 17.17
C LEU A 46 -3.36 14.46 16.26
N GLU A 47 -4.08 15.49 16.72
CA GLU A 47 -4.39 16.71 15.94
C GLU A 47 -3.14 17.52 15.54
N ARG A 48 -2.03 17.34 16.27
CA ARG A 48 -0.74 17.94 15.90
C ARG A 48 -0.07 17.22 14.70
N ILE A 49 -0.49 15.98 14.43
CA ILE A 49 0.09 15.12 13.42
C ILE A 49 -0.83 15.01 12.19
N PHE A 50 -2.13 14.82 12.41
CA PHE A 50 -3.12 14.58 11.36
C PHE A 50 -4.25 15.60 11.38
N ALA A 51 -4.91 15.83 10.23
CA ALA A 51 -6.15 16.58 10.14
C ALA A 51 -7.26 15.89 10.97
N LYS A 52 -8.14 16.67 11.58
CA LYS A 52 -9.21 16.16 12.47
C LYS A 52 -10.14 15.19 11.78
N GLU A 53 -10.49 15.47 10.51
CA GLU A 53 -11.36 14.57 9.75
C GLU A 53 -10.68 13.20 9.52
N LEU A 54 -9.37 13.14 9.29
CA LEU A 54 -8.63 11.87 9.16
C LEU A 54 -8.64 11.09 10.49
N ILE A 55 -8.53 11.77 11.62
CA ILE A 55 -8.64 11.16 12.95
C ILE A 55 -10.06 10.61 13.18
N ARG A 56 -11.09 11.35 12.77
CA ARG A 56 -12.50 10.89 12.84
C ARG A 56 -12.69 9.63 12.00
N GLN A 57 -12.16 9.61 10.79
CA GLN A 57 -12.25 8.45 9.89
C GLN A 57 -11.47 7.23 10.40
N GLU A 58 -10.37 7.44 11.14
CA GLU A 58 -9.55 6.37 11.71
C GLU A 58 -10.35 5.44 12.64
N VAL A 59 -11.35 6.00 13.33
CA VAL A 59 -12.17 5.28 14.34
C VAL A 59 -13.65 5.18 13.97
N SER A 60 -14.05 5.69 12.80
CA SER A 60 -15.45 5.70 12.38
C SER A 60 -16.03 4.29 12.27
N THR A 61 -17.22 4.11 12.80
CA THR A 61 -18.03 2.89 12.64
C THR A 61 -19.13 3.03 11.60
N ASP A 62 -19.18 4.15 10.88
CA ASP A 62 -20.10 4.34 9.77
C ASP A 62 -19.76 3.36 8.64
N PRO A 63 -20.73 2.63 8.07
CA PRO A 63 -20.47 1.64 6.99
C PRO A 63 -19.86 2.25 5.73
N SER A 64 -20.06 3.55 5.51
CA SER A 64 -19.51 4.29 4.38
C SER A 64 -19.22 5.72 4.78
N VAL A 65 -18.21 6.32 4.14
CA VAL A 65 -17.84 7.72 4.33
C VAL A 65 -17.95 8.44 2.98
N LYS A 66 -18.73 9.53 2.93
CA LYS A 66 -18.92 10.31 1.69
C LYS A 66 -17.60 10.87 1.19
N ILE A 67 -17.34 10.75 -0.12
CA ILE A 67 -16.21 11.37 -0.79
C ILE A 67 -16.56 12.84 -1.07
N PRO A 68 -15.72 13.81 -0.66
CA PRO A 68 -15.92 15.22 -1.02
C PRO A 68 -15.95 15.42 -2.54
N GLU A 69 -16.77 16.36 -3.02
CA GLU A 69 -16.91 16.63 -4.46
C GLU A 69 -15.57 17.01 -5.11
N GLU A 70 -14.78 17.84 -4.44
CA GLU A 70 -13.46 18.23 -4.95
C GLU A 70 -12.50 17.03 -5.05
N VAL A 71 -12.58 16.06 -4.13
CA VAL A 71 -11.80 14.80 -4.23
C VAL A 71 -12.28 13.95 -5.40
N LEU A 72 -13.61 13.88 -5.65
CA LEU A 72 -14.17 13.18 -6.82
C LEU A 72 -13.69 13.82 -8.13
N GLU A 73 -13.70 15.15 -8.24
CA GLU A 73 -13.14 15.86 -9.40
C GLU A 73 -11.66 15.50 -9.64
N LYS A 74 -10.85 15.45 -8.57
CA LYS A 74 -9.44 15.09 -8.68
C LYS A 74 -9.27 13.61 -9.05
N TYR A 75 -10.12 12.72 -8.52
CA TYR A 75 -10.14 11.31 -8.95
C TYR A 75 -10.38 11.18 -10.46
N MET A 76 -11.37 11.88 -10.99
CA MET A 76 -11.65 11.89 -12.42
C MET A 76 -10.49 12.50 -13.22
N SER A 77 -9.88 13.58 -12.74
CA SER A 77 -8.76 14.25 -13.40
C SER A 77 -7.49 13.40 -13.48
N VAL A 78 -7.31 12.44 -12.57
CA VAL A 78 -6.19 11.49 -12.61
C VAL A 78 -6.55 10.16 -13.29
N GLY A 79 -7.69 10.07 -13.95
CA GLY A 79 -8.06 8.95 -14.80
C GLY A 79 -8.90 7.85 -14.14
N ARG A 80 -9.61 8.16 -13.04
CA ARG A 80 -10.60 7.22 -12.49
C ARG A 80 -11.96 7.36 -13.20
N PRO A 81 -12.76 6.27 -13.25
CA PRO A 81 -12.49 4.89 -12.80
C PRO A 81 -11.37 4.19 -13.59
N THR A 82 -10.52 3.40 -12.91
CA THR A 82 -9.47 2.64 -13.57
C THR A 82 -10.01 1.34 -14.19
N PRO A 83 -9.39 0.79 -15.25
CA PRO A 83 -9.91 -0.41 -15.90
C PRO A 83 -9.71 -1.69 -15.07
N LEU A 84 -10.69 -2.61 -15.17
CA LEU A 84 -10.52 -4.02 -14.83
C LEU A 84 -10.13 -4.75 -16.12
N MET A 85 -8.98 -5.43 -16.10
CA MET A 85 -8.44 -6.10 -17.28
C MET A 85 -8.35 -7.60 -17.09
N ARG A 86 -8.55 -8.38 -18.17
CA ARG A 86 -8.32 -9.82 -18.18
C ARG A 86 -6.97 -10.14 -18.84
N ALA A 87 -6.15 -10.90 -18.14
CA ALA A 87 -4.83 -11.33 -18.63
C ALA A 87 -4.92 -12.58 -19.52
N LYS A 88 -5.75 -12.55 -20.58
CA LYS A 88 -6.08 -13.71 -21.41
C LYS A 88 -4.84 -14.40 -21.98
N ARG A 89 -3.86 -13.63 -22.51
CA ARG A 89 -2.63 -14.21 -23.04
C ARG A 89 -1.79 -14.89 -21.96
N LEU A 90 -1.85 -14.41 -20.72
CA LEU A 90 -1.20 -15.07 -19.58
C LEU A 90 -1.88 -16.42 -19.28
N GLU A 91 -3.23 -16.46 -19.29
CA GLU A 91 -4.00 -17.70 -19.13
C GLU A 91 -3.62 -18.74 -20.20
N GLU A 92 -3.50 -18.30 -21.45
CA GLU A 92 -3.08 -19.14 -22.60
C GLU A 92 -1.64 -19.69 -22.39
N LEU A 93 -0.68 -18.84 -22.01
CA LEU A 93 0.70 -19.23 -21.75
C LEU A 93 0.82 -20.23 -20.59
N LEU A 94 -0.04 -20.08 -19.58
CA LEU A 94 -0.08 -20.99 -18.42
C LEU A 94 -0.87 -22.27 -18.70
N HIS A 95 -1.56 -22.37 -19.84
CA HIS A 95 -2.48 -23.47 -20.18
C HIS A 95 -3.46 -23.79 -19.03
N THR A 96 -4.05 -22.73 -18.45
CA THR A 96 -4.93 -22.82 -17.26
C THR A 96 -6.40 -22.63 -17.64
N PRO A 97 -7.36 -23.33 -17.00
CA PRO A 97 -8.77 -23.04 -17.10
C PRO A 97 -9.21 -21.82 -16.27
N ALA A 98 -8.33 -21.27 -15.42
CA ALA A 98 -8.63 -20.09 -14.60
C ALA A 98 -8.76 -18.83 -15.45
N GLU A 99 -9.64 -17.91 -15.04
CA GLU A 99 -9.73 -16.56 -15.58
C GLU A 99 -8.95 -15.61 -14.65
N ILE A 100 -7.97 -14.87 -15.20
CA ILE A 100 -7.10 -13.99 -14.43
C ILE A 100 -7.46 -12.53 -14.73
N TYR A 101 -7.97 -11.82 -13.74
CA TYR A 101 -8.31 -10.40 -13.81
C TYR A 101 -7.40 -9.56 -12.93
N PHE A 102 -7.12 -8.35 -13.38
CA PHE A 102 -6.39 -7.37 -12.57
C PHE A 102 -7.00 -5.97 -12.70
N LYS A 103 -7.09 -5.28 -11.55
CA LYS A 103 -7.44 -3.86 -11.51
C LYS A 103 -6.18 -3.06 -11.80
N ASN A 104 -6.21 -2.21 -12.82
CA ASN A 104 -5.00 -1.51 -13.27
C ASN A 104 -4.88 -0.13 -12.62
N GLU A 105 -4.27 -0.07 -11.44
CA GLU A 105 -3.97 1.18 -10.73
C GLU A 105 -2.67 1.88 -11.19
N SER A 106 -2.02 1.36 -12.23
CA SER A 106 -0.78 1.92 -12.76
C SER A 106 -1.00 3.06 -13.77
N VAL A 107 -2.23 3.26 -14.23
CA VAL A 107 -2.56 4.16 -15.34
C VAL A 107 -2.68 5.64 -14.96
N ASN A 108 -2.67 5.97 -13.67
CA ASN A 108 -2.73 7.36 -13.21
C ASN A 108 -1.33 8.04 -13.26
N PRO A 109 -1.26 9.39 -13.26
CA PRO A 109 0.01 10.12 -13.33
C PRO A 109 1.00 9.80 -12.20
N GLY A 110 0.52 9.42 -11.01
CA GLY A 110 1.35 8.98 -9.89
C GLY A 110 1.92 7.57 -10.09
N GLY A 111 1.42 6.82 -11.06
CA GLY A 111 1.87 5.48 -11.44
C GLY A 111 1.58 4.39 -10.42
N SER A 112 0.70 4.65 -9.45
CA SER A 112 0.31 3.66 -8.42
C SER A 112 -1.00 4.02 -7.72
N HIS A 113 -1.61 3.04 -7.04
CA HIS A 113 -2.83 3.19 -6.22
C HIS A 113 -2.74 4.27 -5.14
N LYS A 114 -1.53 4.67 -4.74
CA LYS A 114 -1.33 5.57 -3.59
C LYS A 114 -1.92 6.96 -3.79
N ILE A 115 -2.13 7.38 -5.04
CA ILE A 115 -2.77 8.65 -5.37
C ILE A 115 -4.17 8.80 -4.74
N ASN A 116 -4.90 7.70 -4.55
CA ASN A 116 -6.26 7.74 -4.04
C ASN A 116 -6.35 8.32 -2.63
N THR A 117 -5.52 7.84 -1.73
CA THR A 117 -5.46 8.39 -0.36
C THR A 117 -4.71 9.71 -0.30
N ALA A 118 -3.71 9.92 -1.16
CA ALA A 118 -2.95 11.17 -1.19
C ALA A 118 -3.84 12.38 -1.51
N LEU A 119 -4.75 12.24 -2.48
CA LEU A 119 -5.73 13.27 -2.82
C LEU A 119 -6.68 13.57 -1.66
N ALA A 120 -7.22 12.53 -1.02
CA ALA A 120 -8.11 12.71 0.13
C ALA A 120 -7.40 13.37 1.33
N GLN A 121 -6.17 12.92 1.65
CA GLN A 121 -5.39 13.50 2.75
C GLN A 121 -5.01 14.95 2.45
N ALA A 122 -4.59 15.26 1.22
CA ALA A 122 -4.27 16.65 0.84
C ALA A 122 -5.52 17.55 0.94
N TYR A 123 -6.68 17.09 0.47
CA TYR A 123 -7.95 17.82 0.59
C TYR A 123 -8.28 18.16 2.05
N TYR A 124 -8.35 17.17 2.94
CA TYR A 124 -8.74 17.40 4.33
C TYR A 124 -7.75 18.30 5.10
N ASN A 125 -6.46 18.18 4.80
CA ASN A 125 -5.48 19.10 5.38
C ASN A 125 -5.64 20.52 4.84
N LYS A 126 -5.89 20.66 3.53
CA LYS A 126 -6.15 21.98 2.91
C LYS A 126 -7.40 22.63 3.48
N ASP A 127 -8.48 21.87 3.67
CA ASP A 127 -9.75 22.34 4.25
C ASP A 127 -9.57 22.87 5.69
N GLU A 128 -8.63 22.29 6.45
CA GLU A 128 -8.24 22.76 7.79
C GLU A 128 -7.19 23.89 7.78
N GLY A 129 -6.82 24.43 6.62
CA GLY A 129 -5.88 25.56 6.50
C GLY A 129 -4.40 25.17 6.67
N VAL A 130 -4.06 23.88 6.57
CA VAL A 130 -2.68 23.40 6.62
C VAL A 130 -1.94 23.84 5.36
N ALA A 131 -0.76 24.44 5.51
CA ALA A 131 0.03 24.95 4.38
C ALA A 131 1.00 23.93 3.79
N ARG A 132 1.44 22.95 4.59
CA ARG A 132 2.49 22.01 4.22
C ARG A 132 2.19 20.59 4.70
N LEU A 133 2.43 19.61 3.84
CA LEU A 133 2.47 18.20 4.21
C LEU A 133 3.89 17.66 4.20
N VAL A 134 4.19 16.80 5.18
CA VAL A 134 5.46 16.07 5.27
C VAL A 134 5.18 14.58 5.33
N THR A 135 6.05 13.80 4.71
CA THR A 135 5.92 12.35 4.70
C THR A 135 7.26 11.65 4.55
N GLU A 136 7.26 10.35 4.81
CA GLU A 136 8.30 9.42 4.41
C GLU A 136 7.96 8.79 3.06
N THR A 137 8.95 8.14 2.44
CA THR A 137 8.70 7.22 1.32
C THR A 137 9.79 6.15 1.23
N GLY A 138 9.38 4.88 1.01
CA GLY A 138 10.30 3.77 0.77
C GLY A 138 10.87 3.79 -0.66
N ALA A 139 10.10 3.25 -1.62
CA ALA A 139 10.49 3.18 -3.04
C ALA A 139 10.25 4.49 -3.82
N GLY A 140 9.54 5.45 -3.24
CA GLY A 140 9.18 6.73 -3.86
C GLY A 140 7.74 6.82 -4.36
N GLN A 141 6.98 5.72 -4.46
CA GLN A 141 5.60 5.77 -4.96
C GLN A 141 4.68 6.61 -4.07
N TRP A 142 4.82 6.50 -2.75
CA TRP A 142 4.02 7.31 -1.83
C TRP A 142 4.40 8.80 -1.90
N GLY A 143 5.69 9.11 -1.85
CA GLY A 143 6.18 10.48 -2.01
C GLY A 143 5.73 11.12 -3.32
N SER A 144 5.75 10.36 -4.43
CA SER A 144 5.27 10.82 -5.74
C SER A 144 3.77 11.12 -5.72
N ALA A 145 2.97 10.25 -5.12
CA ALA A 145 1.52 10.46 -5.01
C ALA A 145 1.19 11.69 -4.16
N LEU A 146 1.89 11.89 -3.04
CA LEU A 146 1.67 13.06 -2.19
C LEU A 146 2.16 14.36 -2.85
N ALA A 147 3.34 14.35 -3.49
CA ALA A 147 3.86 15.50 -4.22
C ALA A 147 2.87 15.99 -5.29
N LEU A 148 2.32 15.07 -6.10
CA LEU A 148 1.30 15.40 -7.09
C LEU A 148 0.03 15.95 -6.42
N SER A 149 -0.44 15.31 -5.37
CA SER A 149 -1.68 15.73 -4.68
C SER A 149 -1.54 17.11 -4.05
N THR A 150 -0.42 17.40 -3.40
CA THR A 150 -0.17 18.73 -2.82
C THR A 150 -0.11 19.82 -3.89
N THR A 151 0.38 19.51 -5.09
CA THR A 151 0.36 20.44 -6.23
C THR A 151 -1.08 20.81 -6.63
N PHE A 152 -2.00 19.84 -6.68
CA PHE A 152 -3.40 20.10 -7.01
C PHE A 152 -4.13 20.99 -5.99
N PHE A 153 -3.69 20.96 -4.74
CA PHE A 153 -4.29 21.76 -3.66
C PHE A 153 -3.46 23.00 -3.26
N GLY A 154 -2.37 23.31 -4.01
CA GLY A 154 -1.53 24.49 -3.77
C GLY A 154 -0.78 24.45 -2.45
N MET A 155 -0.42 23.26 -1.96
CA MET A 155 0.28 23.04 -0.70
C MET A 155 1.77 22.74 -0.92
N GLN A 156 2.59 23.01 0.09
CA GLN A 156 4.00 22.59 0.10
C GLN A 156 4.12 21.08 0.47
N CYS A 157 5.14 20.42 -0.06
CA CYS A 157 5.43 19.02 0.22
C CYS A 157 6.89 18.80 0.63
N GLY A 158 7.10 18.12 1.76
CA GLY A 158 8.41 17.60 2.21
C GLY A 158 8.42 16.08 2.22
N VAL A 159 9.45 15.45 1.67
CA VAL A 159 9.54 14.00 1.56
C VAL A 159 10.87 13.49 2.08
N TYR A 160 10.85 12.61 3.08
CA TYR A 160 12.00 11.85 3.58
C TYR A 160 12.04 10.50 2.87
N MET A 161 12.94 10.35 1.90
CA MET A 161 13.07 9.13 1.10
C MET A 161 14.17 8.24 1.65
N VAL A 162 13.88 6.96 1.88
CA VAL A 162 14.88 5.98 2.34
C VAL A 162 16.13 6.05 1.49
N LYS A 163 17.32 6.27 2.11
CA LYS A 163 18.60 6.61 1.45
C LYS A 163 18.97 5.65 0.32
N ILE A 164 18.84 4.35 0.53
CA ILE A 164 19.15 3.37 -0.51
C ILE A 164 18.22 3.52 -1.74
N SER A 165 16.93 3.76 -1.53
CA SER A 165 15.98 4.00 -2.62
C SER A 165 16.21 5.35 -3.31
N TYR A 166 16.59 6.38 -2.55
CA TYR A 166 16.97 7.68 -3.09
C TYR A 166 18.13 7.56 -4.09
N GLN A 167 19.08 6.68 -3.80
CA GLN A 167 20.24 6.39 -4.68
C GLN A 167 19.87 5.49 -5.86
N GLN A 168 19.11 4.42 -5.62
CA GLN A 168 18.76 3.42 -6.64
C GLN A 168 17.68 3.90 -7.63
N LYS A 169 16.82 4.84 -7.23
CA LYS A 169 15.64 5.27 -7.99
C LYS A 169 15.60 6.78 -8.22
N PRO A 170 16.60 7.36 -8.92
CA PRO A 170 16.68 8.81 -9.14
C PRO A 170 15.45 9.36 -9.88
N GLY A 171 14.83 8.59 -10.77
CA GLY A 171 13.61 8.98 -11.49
C GLY A 171 12.45 9.32 -10.57
N ARG A 172 12.29 8.60 -9.45
CA ARG A 172 11.24 8.91 -8.45
C ARG A 172 11.50 10.24 -7.77
N ARG A 173 12.74 10.52 -7.40
CA ARG A 173 13.14 11.82 -6.80
C ARG A 173 12.88 12.97 -7.77
N ILE A 174 13.36 12.85 -9.00
CA ILE A 174 13.20 13.88 -10.05
C ILE A 174 11.72 14.17 -10.29
N MET A 175 10.88 13.13 -10.35
CA MET A 175 9.43 13.25 -10.52
C MET A 175 8.78 14.04 -9.37
N MET A 176 9.13 13.76 -8.12
CA MET A 176 8.65 14.48 -6.94
C MET A 176 9.11 15.96 -6.95
N GLU A 177 10.38 16.20 -7.26
CA GLU A 177 10.96 17.56 -7.36
C GLU A 177 10.34 18.37 -8.51
N THR A 178 10.00 17.70 -9.63
CA THR A 178 9.29 18.33 -10.77
C THR A 178 7.89 18.79 -10.37
N TRP A 179 7.23 18.08 -9.44
CA TRP A 179 5.96 18.49 -8.84
C TRP A 179 6.15 19.43 -7.62
N GLY A 180 7.34 19.99 -7.43
CA GLY A 180 7.63 21.03 -6.42
C GLY A 180 7.88 20.50 -5.00
N ALA A 181 7.99 19.20 -4.79
CA ALA A 181 8.32 18.64 -3.48
C ALA A 181 9.81 18.82 -3.14
N LYS A 182 10.11 19.06 -1.85
CA LYS A 182 11.48 19.00 -1.32
C LYS A 182 11.76 17.56 -0.87
N VAL A 183 12.71 16.88 -1.53
CA VAL A 183 13.05 15.49 -1.25
C VAL A 183 14.39 15.37 -0.55
N LEU A 184 14.45 14.66 0.56
CA LEU A 184 15.63 14.45 1.39
C LEU A 184 15.91 12.95 1.52
N ALA A 185 17.20 12.56 1.40
CA ALA A 185 17.61 11.20 1.73
C ALA A 185 17.55 10.99 3.25
N SER A 186 16.92 9.91 3.71
CA SER A 186 16.78 9.57 5.13
C SER A 186 17.61 8.30 5.46
N PRO A 187 18.48 8.37 6.51
CA PRO A 187 18.65 9.46 7.48
C PRO A 187 19.32 10.71 6.90
N SER A 188 18.93 11.89 7.44
CA SER A 188 19.37 13.20 6.95
C SER A 188 20.03 14.03 8.06
N GLN A 189 20.72 15.11 7.66
CA GLN A 189 21.27 16.11 8.58
C GLN A 189 20.21 17.16 9.04
N ASN A 190 18.97 17.09 8.54
CA ASN A 190 17.96 18.12 8.80
C ASN A 190 17.21 17.92 10.13
N THR A 191 17.16 16.70 10.65
CA THR A 191 16.51 16.36 11.91
C THR A 191 17.52 16.02 13.00
N ARG A 192 17.14 16.14 14.27
CA ARG A 192 17.99 15.73 15.39
C ARG A 192 18.22 14.21 15.35
N PHE A 193 17.13 13.46 15.13
CA PHE A 193 17.18 12.00 15.05
C PHE A 193 18.10 11.52 13.91
N GLY A 194 17.95 12.09 12.71
CA GLY A 194 18.82 11.76 11.57
C GLY A 194 20.30 12.05 11.81
N ARG A 195 20.61 13.23 12.39
CA ARG A 195 22.01 13.59 12.78
C ARG A 195 22.59 12.60 13.77
N GLU A 196 21.84 12.23 14.82
CA GLU A 196 22.32 11.29 15.85
C GLU A 196 22.57 9.91 15.27
N LEU A 197 21.65 9.42 14.42
CA LEU A 197 21.80 8.13 13.74
C LEU A 197 23.03 8.14 12.81
N LEU A 198 23.27 9.20 12.04
CA LEU A 198 24.42 9.32 11.16
C LEU A 198 25.73 9.48 11.92
N ARG A 199 25.70 10.04 13.13
CA ARG A 199 26.88 10.14 14.00
C ARG A 199 27.35 8.77 14.49
N THR A 200 26.42 7.90 14.82
CA THR A 200 26.69 6.52 15.31
C THR A 200 26.85 5.51 14.18
N HIS A 201 26.14 5.70 13.08
CA HIS A 201 26.13 4.81 11.91
C HIS A 201 26.18 5.62 10.61
N PRO A 202 27.36 6.12 10.18
CA PRO A 202 27.50 7.01 9.02
C PRO A 202 26.97 6.41 7.71
N ASP A 203 27.09 5.10 7.55
CA ASP A 203 26.70 4.36 6.34
C ASP A 203 25.31 3.74 6.43
N HIS A 204 24.49 4.13 7.43
CA HIS A 204 23.15 3.58 7.60
C HIS A 204 22.33 3.70 6.30
N PRO A 205 21.77 2.60 5.76
CA PRO A 205 21.07 2.59 4.45
C PRO A 205 19.70 3.30 4.49
N GLY A 206 19.22 3.61 5.67
CA GLY A 206 17.87 4.07 5.93
C GLY A 206 16.87 2.89 6.04
N SER A 207 15.77 3.16 6.74
CA SER A 207 14.60 2.31 6.78
C SER A 207 13.35 3.17 6.72
N LEU A 208 12.19 2.54 6.50
CA LEU A 208 10.93 3.29 6.52
C LEU A 208 10.64 3.85 7.91
N GLY A 209 10.92 3.08 8.98
CA GLY A 209 10.80 3.54 10.36
C GLY A 209 11.66 4.77 10.67
N VAL A 210 12.91 4.80 10.19
CA VAL A 210 13.81 5.98 10.30
C VAL A 210 13.22 7.20 9.58
N ALA A 211 12.74 7.01 8.36
CA ALA A 211 12.16 8.10 7.57
C ALA A 211 10.86 8.64 8.19
N ILE A 212 10.04 7.80 8.82
CA ILE A 212 8.86 8.20 9.58
C ILE A 212 9.27 9.07 10.78
N SER A 213 10.28 8.66 11.55
CA SER A 213 10.77 9.42 12.70
C SER A 213 11.23 10.82 12.30
N GLU A 214 11.97 10.94 11.19
CA GLU A 214 12.42 12.25 10.67
C GLU A 214 11.25 13.11 10.19
N ALA A 215 10.29 12.51 9.46
CA ALA A 215 9.10 13.21 8.98
C ALA A 215 8.22 13.73 10.13
N LEU A 216 8.08 12.95 11.21
CA LEU A 216 7.36 13.36 12.40
C LEU A 216 8.09 14.48 13.16
N GLU A 217 9.40 14.40 13.32
CA GLU A 217 10.19 15.47 13.96
C GLU A 217 10.05 16.79 13.16
N ASP A 218 10.14 16.74 11.83
CA ASP A 218 9.94 17.92 10.97
C ASP A 218 8.50 18.46 11.11
N THR A 219 7.48 17.59 11.10
CA THR A 219 6.08 17.97 11.28
C THR A 219 5.86 18.71 12.60
N LEU A 220 6.36 18.16 13.69
CA LEU A 220 6.17 18.72 15.03
C LEU A 220 6.95 20.02 15.28
N SER A 221 7.94 20.31 14.44
CA SER A 221 8.74 21.55 14.51
C SER A 221 7.97 22.79 14.00
N ARG A 222 6.81 22.64 13.31
CA ARG A 222 6.05 23.71 12.69
C ARG A 222 4.54 23.55 12.95
N GLU A 223 3.83 24.67 13.14
CA GLU A 223 2.38 24.67 13.40
C GLU A 223 1.55 24.50 12.13
N ASP A 224 2.03 25.01 11.00
CA ASP A 224 1.37 25.01 9.69
C ASP A 224 1.55 23.70 8.90
N THR A 225 2.15 22.68 9.53
CA THR A 225 2.55 21.42 8.90
C THR A 225 1.82 20.24 9.54
N ARG A 226 1.43 19.26 8.71
CA ARG A 226 0.92 17.95 9.16
C ARG A 226 1.65 16.83 8.44
N TYR A 227 1.61 15.66 9.06
CA TYR A 227 2.17 14.42 8.52
C TYR A 227 1.11 13.69 7.70
N SER A 228 1.54 13.06 6.62
CA SER A 228 0.71 12.18 5.80
C SER A 228 1.34 10.80 5.67
N LEU A 229 0.53 9.75 5.75
CA LEU A 229 0.99 8.36 5.72
C LEU A 229 0.32 7.59 4.57
N GLY A 230 1.11 6.84 3.80
CA GLY A 230 0.65 6.13 2.60
C GLY A 230 0.10 4.72 2.82
N SER A 231 0.05 4.25 4.06
CA SER A 231 -0.42 2.89 4.41
C SER A 231 -0.72 2.78 5.91
N VAL A 232 -1.06 1.58 6.41
CA VAL A 232 -1.21 1.19 7.82
C VAL A 232 -2.49 1.69 8.48
N LEU A 233 -2.77 3.00 8.46
CA LEU A 233 -3.90 3.59 9.18
C LEU A 233 -5.24 3.30 8.49
N ASN A 234 -6.31 3.19 9.28
CA ASN A 234 -7.62 2.82 8.77
C ASN A 234 -8.18 3.84 7.76
N HIS A 235 -7.98 5.14 7.98
CA HIS A 235 -8.41 6.16 7.02
C HIS A 235 -7.70 6.02 5.68
N VAL A 236 -6.42 5.59 5.66
CA VAL A 236 -5.69 5.30 4.42
C VAL A 236 -6.32 4.14 3.68
N LEU A 237 -6.57 3.01 4.38
CA LEU A 237 -7.19 1.83 3.79
C LEU A 237 -8.64 2.12 3.33
N LEU A 238 -9.38 2.95 4.08
CA LEU A 238 -10.70 3.44 3.74
C LEU A 238 -10.70 4.15 2.37
N HIS A 239 -9.81 5.15 2.18
CA HIS A 239 -9.71 5.88 0.91
C HIS A 239 -9.37 4.97 -0.28
N GLN A 240 -8.60 3.92 -0.04
CA GLN A 240 -8.24 2.96 -1.09
C GLN A 240 -9.39 2.06 -1.52
N THR A 241 -10.48 1.94 -0.74
CA THR A 241 -11.61 1.08 -1.07
C THR A 241 -12.34 1.47 -2.36
N ILE A 242 -12.09 2.66 -2.89
CA ILE A 242 -12.53 3.06 -4.24
C ILE A 242 -12.13 2.01 -5.29
N ILE A 243 -10.95 1.39 -5.15
CA ILE A 243 -10.42 0.35 -6.05
C ILE A 243 -11.36 -0.85 -6.12
N GLY A 244 -11.67 -1.43 -4.96
CA GLY A 244 -12.53 -2.61 -4.87
C GLY A 244 -13.99 -2.31 -5.16
N GLN A 245 -14.48 -1.10 -4.88
CA GLN A 245 -15.84 -0.69 -5.21
C GLN A 245 -16.04 -0.58 -6.73
N GLU A 246 -15.08 0.02 -7.45
CA GLU A 246 -15.09 0.00 -8.92
C GLU A 246 -14.97 -1.42 -9.46
N ALA A 247 -14.05 -2.24 -8.92
CA ALA A 247 -13.86 -3.62 -9.35
C ALA A 247 -15.15 -4.45 -9.19
N LYS A 248 -15.91 -4.26 -8.09
CA LYS A 248 -17.21 -4.94 -7.90
C LYS A 248 -18.19 -4.62 -9.02
N LYS A 249 -18.39 -3.34 -9.33
CA LYS A 249 -19.28 -2.92 -10.43
C LYS A 249 -18.81 -3.50 -11.78
N GLN A 250 -17.49 -3.53 -12.00
CA GLN A 250 -16.91 -4.10 -13.21
C GLN A 250 -17.14 -5.61 -13.32
N PHE A 251 -16.99 -6.36 -12.21
CA PHE A 251 -17.30 -7.79 -12.16
C PHE A 251 -18.80 -8.06 -12.33
N GLU A 252 -19.65 -7.24 -11.71
CA GLU A 252 -21.12 -7.32 -11.88
C GLU A 252 -21.51 -7.16 -13.35
N SER A 253 -20.90 -6.23 -14.10
CA SER A 253 -21.15 -6.04 -15.52
C SER A 253 -20.73 -7.24 -16.41
N LEU A 254 -19.86 -8.10 -15.88
CA LEU A 254 -19.42 -9.34 -16.53
C LEU A 254 -20.23 -10.55 -16.10
N ASP A 255 -21.18 -10.41 -15.17
CA ASP A 255 -21.85 -11.53 -14.49
C ASP A 255 -20.81 -12.49 -13.85
N ARG A 256 -19.82 -11.91 -13.16
CA ARG A 256 -18.73 -12.62 -12.49
C ARG A 256 -18.54 -12.13 -11.06
N TYR A 257 -17.97 -13.00 -10.24
CA TYR A 257 -17.47 -12.65 -8.91
C TYR A 257 -16.15 -13.39 -8.68
N PRO A 258 -15.13 -12.79 -8.04
CA PRO A 258 -13.85 -13.46 -7.86
C PRO A 258 -13.93 -14.58 -6.81
N ASP A 259 -13.42 -15.77 -7.18
CA ASP A 259 -13.20 -16.88 -6.25
C ASP A 259 -12.00 -16.62 -5.33
N MET A 260 -11.08 -15.80 -5.81
CA MET A 260 -9.88 -15.42 -5.07
C MET A 260 -9.49 -13.97 -5.34
N ILE A 261 -9.14 -13.25 -4.26
CA ILE A 261 -8.62 -11.87 -4.32
C ILE A 261 -7.22 -11.86 -3.71
N ILE A 262 -6.24 -11.39 -4.50
CA ILE A 262 -4.82 -11.39 -4.14
C ILE A 262 -4.31 -9.96 -4.14
N GLY A 263 -3.49 -9.59 -3.16
CA GLY A 263 -2.82 -8.28 -3.13
C GLY A 263 -1.50 -8.32 -2.39
N CYS A 264 -0.51 -7.58 -2.89
CA CYS A 264 0.73 -7.39 -2.16
C CYS A 264 0.53 -6.48 -0.96
N ILE A 265 1.26 -6.75 0.13
CA ILE A 265 1.20 -5.99 1.37
C ILE A 265 2.58 -5.46 1.80
N GLY A 266 2.68 -4.12 1.88
CA GLY A 266 3.60 -3.43 2.76
C GLY A 266 2.89 -3.19 4.09
N GLY A 267 2.35 -1.99 4.32
CA GLY A 267 1.44 -1.73 5.44
C GLY A 267 0.02 -2.24 5.24
N GLY A 268 -0.42 -2.58 4.01
CA GLY A 268 -1.74 -3.16 3.75
C GLY A 268 -2.69 -2.35 2.86
N SER A 269 -2.36 -1.10 2.48
CA SER A 269 -3.27 -0.20 1.76
C SER A 269 -3.71 -0.74 0.39
N ASN A 270 -2.81 -1.37 -0.36
CA ASN A 270 -3.13 -1.99 -1.64
C ASN A 270 -4.13 -3.14 -1.49
N PHE A 271 -3.83 -4.07 -0.60
CA PHE A 271 -4.71 -5.21 -0.34
C PHE A 271 -6.06 -4.77 0.21
N GLY A 272 -6.06 -3.88 1.23
CA GLY A 272 -7.30 -3.36 1.83
C GLY A 272 -8.18 -2.64 0.80
N GLY A 273 -7.57 -1.81 -0.03
CA GLY A 273 -8.28 -1.08 -1.09
C GLY A 273 -9.02 -1.99 -2.06
N ALA A 274 -8.35 -3.04 -2.54
CA ALA A 274 -8.94 -3.98 -3.48
C ALA A 274 -9.92 -4.97 -2.83
N SER A 275 -9.63 -5.44 -1.60
CA SER A 275 -10.35 -6.57 -0.99
C SER A 275 -11.45 -6.17 -0.01
N TYR A 276 -11.34 -5.04 0.71
CA TYR A 276 -12.29 -4.69 1.78
C TYR A 276 -13.74 -4.55 1.32
N PRO A 277 -14.07 -3.96 0.14
CA PRO A 277 -15.45 -3.96 -0.35
C PRO A 277 -16.04 -5.36 -0.56
N PHE A 278 -15.23 -6.35 -0.92
CA PHE A 278 -15.64 -7.75 -1.03
C PHE A 278 -15.65 -8.45 0.33
N LEU A 279 -14.68 -8.15 1.20
CA LEU A 279 -14.65 -8.66 2.58
C LEU A 279 -15.86 -8.19 3.39
N CYS A 280 -16.34 -6.95 3.17
CA CYS A 280 -17.59 -6.49 3.78
C CYS A 280 -18.77 -7.39 3.42
N ASP A 281 -18.86 -7.88 2.18
CA ASP A 281 -19.92 -8.83 1.80
C ASP A 281 -19.74 -10.20 2.48
N LYS A 282 -18.50 -10.71 2.53
CA LYS A 282 -18.20 -11.96 3.25
C LYS A 282 -18.53 -11.88 4.73
N LEU A 283 -18.09 -10.81 5.40
CA LEU A 283 -18.33 -10.63 6.85
C LEU A 283 -19.80 -10.40 7.19
N ARG A 284 -20.59 -9.92 6.21
CA ARG A 284 -22.06 -9.82 6.30
C ARG A 284 -22.80 -11.11 5.92
N GLY A 285 -22.06 -12.17 5.60
CA GLY A 285 -22.63 -13.47 5.23
C GLY A 285 -23.18 -13.58 3.80
N LYS A 286 -22.89 -12.60 2.93
CA LYS A 286 -23.42 -12.58 1.56
C LYS A 286 -22.63 -13.45 0.59
N MET A 287 -21.29 -13.49 0.71
CA MET A 287 -20.37 -14.22 -0.19
C MET A 287 -19.32 -14.96 0.64
N LYS A 288 -19.54 -16.25 0.90
CA LYS A 288 -18.72 -17.01 1.85
C LYS A 288 -17.46 -17.64 1.23
N GLU A 289 -17.50 -17.98 -0.06
CA GLU A 289 -16.50 -18.86 -0.70
C GLU A 289 -15.22 -18.16 -1.16
N THR A 290 -15.24 -16.81 -1.33
CA THR A 290 -14.06 -16.08 -1.81
C THR A 290 -12.89 -16.21 -0.83
N ARG A 291 -11.71 -16.59 -1.34
CA ARG A 291 -10.44 -16.61 -0.62
C ARG A 291 -9.74 -15.24 -0.78
N TYR A 292 -9.09 -14.79 0.27
CA TYR A 292 -8.35 -13.54 0.31
C TYR A 292 -6.90 -13.81 0.67
N VAL A 293 -5.95 -13.44 -0.20
CA VAL A 293 -4.54 -13.78 -0.01
C VAL A 293 -3.69 -12.51 -0.01
N ALA A 294 -3.12 -12.19 1.14
CA ALA A 294 -2.16 -11.11 1.33
C ALA A 294 -0.73 -11.64 1.07
N VAL A 295 0.01 -10.97 0.20
CA VAL A 295 1.34 -11.43 -0.22
C VAL A 295 2.42 -10.47 0.22
N GLU A 296 3.41 -10.96 0.96
CA GLU A 296 4.55 -10.19 1.45
C GLU A 296 5.88 -10.75 0.93
N PRO A 297 6.97 -9.95 0.95
CA PRO A 297 8.30 -10.48 0.61
C PRO A 297 8.86 -11.31 1.77
N LYS A 298 9.56 -12.39 1.47
CA LYS A 298 10.32 -13.17 2.47
C LYS A 298 11.40 -12.35 3.18
N ALA A 299 11.81 -11.23 2.61
CA ALA A 299 12.73 -10.28 3.23
C ALA A 299 12.10 -9.45 4.37
N ALA A 300 10.77 -9.36 4.44
CA ALA A 300 10.03 -8.66 5.52
C ALA A 300 8.73 -9.44 5.85
N PRO A 301 8.87 -10.66 6.43
CA PRO A 301 7.79 -11.63 6.57
C PRO A 301 6.97 -11.39 7.85
N SER A 302 6.39 -10.21 8.04
CA SER A 302 5.72 -9.83 9.29
C SER A 302 4.52 -10.70 9.63
N THR A 303 3.72 -11.09 8.61
CA THR A 303 2.49 -11.87 8.83
C THR A 303 2.72 -13.38 8.85
N THR A 304 3.82 -13.84 8.22
CA THR A 304 4.15 -15.27 8.16
C THR A 304 5.17 -15.71 9.21
N ARG A 305 6.01 -14.80 9.70
CA ARG A 305 7.07 -15.09 10.69
C ARG A 305 7.13 -14.09 11.86
N GLY A 306 6.39 -12.99 11.78
CA GLY A 306 6.32 -11.98 12.84
C GLY A 306 5.34 -12.35 13.97
N VAL A 307 5.16 -11.43 14.90
CA VAL A 307 4.26 -11.58 16.06
C VAL A 307 3.08 -10.62 15.96
N TYR A 308 1.92 -11.00 16.50
CA TYR A 308 0.77 -10.13 16.66
C TYR A 308 0.83 -9.43 18.02
N ALA A 309 1.43 -8.23 18.03
CA ALA A 309 1.73 -7.48 19.26
C ALA A 309 1.47 -5.99 19.08
N TYR A 310 1.48 -5.23 20.17
CA TYR A 310 1.61 -3.77 20.11
C TYR A 310 3.04 -3.39 19.77
N ASP A 311 3.20 -2.51 18.78
CA ASP A 311 4.50 -2.01 18.37
C ASP A 311 4.39 -0.59 17.81
N PHE A 312 5.51 0.11 17.73
CA PHE A 312 5.60 1.43 17.14
C PHE A 312 5.56 1.38 15.61
N GLY A 313 5.04 2.43 15.00
CA GLY A 313 5.10 2.60 13.54
C GLY A 313 6.46 3.11 13.04
N ASP A 314 7.27 3.70 13.93
CA ASP A 314 8.54 4.35 13.62
C ASP A 314 9.69 3.87 14.53
N ALA A 315 10.92 4.07 14.06
CA ALA A 315 12.12 3.57 14.76
C ALA A 315 12.46 4.32 16.05
N ALA A 316 12.01 5.58 16.22
CA ALA A 316 12.26 6.38 17.41
C ALA A 316 11.19 6.25 18.50
N GLY A 317 10.10 5.50 18.24
CA GLY A 317 9.01 5.34 19.19
C GLY A 317 8.16 6.61 19.39
N LEU A 318 8.03 7.45 18.37
CA LEU A 318 7.27 8.69 18.40
C LEU A 318 5.79 8.49 18.07
N THR A 319 5.47 7.41 17.33
CA THR A 319 4.10 7.07 16.98
C THR A 319 3.35 6.40 18.11
N PRO A 320 2.01 6.42 18.10
CA PRO A 320 1.23 5.52 18.95
C PRO A 320 1.59 4.06 18.69
N LEU A 321 1.50 3.22 19.73
CA LEU A 321 1.59 1.78 19.57
C LEU A 321 0.31 1.25 18.96
N LEU A 322 0.46 0.45 17.90
CA LEU A 322 -0.64 -0.19 17.20
C LEU A 322 -0.59 -1.71 17.41
N LYS A 323 -1.74 -2.34 17.63
CA LYS A 323 -1.83 -3.80 17.67
C LYS A 323 -1.77 -4.35 16.24
N MET A 324 -0.63 -4.97 15.87
CA MET A 324 -0.36 -5.38 14.50
C MET A 324 0.52 -6.62 14.42
N TYR A 325 0.57 -7.26 13.26
CA TYR A 325 1.68 -8.15 12.94
C TYR A 325 2.93 -7.32 12.67
N THR A 326 4.02 -7.63 13.37
CA THR A 326 5.28 -6.88 13.31
C THR A 326 6.51 -7.79 13.36
N LEU A 327 7.63 -7.26 12.87
CA LEU A 327 8.99 -7.82 12.99
C LEU A 327 9.80 -7.10 14.07
N GLY A 328 9.20 -6.10 14.78
CA GLY A 328 9.89 -5.16 15.64
C GLY A 328 10.16 -3.82 14.92
N HIS A 329 9.92 -2.69 15.59
CA HIS A 329 10.08 -1.35 14.99
C HIS A 329 11.54 -0.97 14.69
N ASP A 330 12.50 -1.67 15.27
CA ASP A 330 13.94 -1.57 15.00
C ASP A 330 14.39 -2.44 13.81
N TYR A 331 13.52 -3.34 13.30
CA TYR A 331 13.85 -4.20 12.17
C TYR A 331 14.14 -3.39 10.91
N THR A 332 15.34 -3.57 10.36
CA THR A 332 15.74 -2.99 9.08
C THR A 332 15.67 -4.04 7.97
N PRO A 333 14.66 -4.00 7.09
CA PRO A 333 14.54 -4.96 6.00
C PRO A 333 15.72 -4.92 5.03
N PRO A 334 16.18 -6.07 4.51
CA PRO A 334 17.19 -6.13 3.46
C PRO A 334 16.83 -5.29 2.21
N PRO A 335 17.81 -4.90 1.39
CA PRO A 335 17.64 -3.96 0.29
C PRO A 335 17.00 -4.60 -0.96
N ILE A 336 15.86 -5.27 -0.84
CA ILE A 336 15.08 -5.74 -1.98
C ILE A 336 14.49 -4.57 -2.77
N HIS A 337 14.25 -4.78 -4.07
CA HIS A 337 13.74 -3.74 -4.97
C HIS A 337 12.27 -3.35 -4.73
N ALA A 338 11.46 -4.23 -4.15
CA ALA A 338 10.09 -3.92 -3.71
C ALA A 338 10.10 -3.04 -2.45
N GLY A 339 10.65 -1.83 -2.56
CA GLY A 339 10.85 -0.91 -1.44
C GLY A 339 9.57 -0.51 -0.71
N GLY A 340 8.42 -0.51 -1.40
CA GLY A 340 7.10 -0.26 -0.81
C GLY A 340 6.59 -1.39 0.09
N LEU A 341 7.24 -2.57 0.07
CA LEU A 341 6.91 -3.69 0.94
C LEU A 341 7.93 -3.88 2.10
N ARG A 342 8.98 -3.06 2.14
CA ARG A 342 10.04 -3.09 3.16
C ARG A 342 9.61 -2.37 4.44
N TYR A 343 8.61 -2.92 5.11
CA TYR A 343 8.08 -2.35 6.35
C TYR A 343 7.87 -3.46 7.39
N HIS A 344 8.19 -3.17 8.65
CA HIS A 344 8.12 -4.14 9.74
C HIS A 344 6.70 -4.47 10.18
N GLY A 345 5.76 -3.51 10.09
CA GLY A 345 4.41 -3.61 10.64
C GLY A 345 3.31 -3.66 9.57
N LYS A 346 2.11 -4.06 9.98
CA LYS A 346 0.92 -4.14 9.12
C LYS A 346 -0.24 -3.35 9.73
N ALA A 347 -1.18 -2.92 8.88
CA ALA A 347 -2.41 -2.26 9.34
C ALA A 347 -3.14 -3.08 10.41
N PRO A 348 -3.63 -2.47 11.50
CA PRO A 348 -4.36 -3.16 12.56
C PRO A 348 -5.56 -3.95 12.06
N SER A 349 -6.37 -3.39 11.16
CA SER A 349 -7.54 -4.07 10.58
C SER A 349 -7.15 -5.31 9.75
N LEU A 350 -6.10 -5.21 8.93
CA LEU A 350 -5.58 -6.35 8.18
C LEU A 350 -4.97 -7.40 9.12
N SER A 351 -4.20 -6.97 10.11
CA SER A 351 -3.59 -7.86 11.09
C SER A 351 -4.63 -8.66 11.87
N LEU A 352 -5.74 -8.02 12.24
CA LEU A 352 -6.86 -8.69 12.90
C LEU A 352 -7.49 -9.75 11.97
N LEU A 353 -7.73 -9.41 10.70
CA LEU A 353 -8.31 -10.35 9.73
C LEU A 353 -7.42 -11.57 9.48
N ILE A 354 -6.11 -11.38 9.42
CA ILE A 354 -5.13 -12.47 9.31
C ILE A 354 -5.12 -13.30 10.60
N ASN A 355 -5.08 -12.65 11.76
CA ASN A 355 -5.08 -13.33 13.05
C ASN A 355 -6.35 -14.19 13.28
N ARG A 356 -7.49 -13.75 12.72
CA ARG A 356 -8.76 -14.46 12.72
C ARG A 356 -8.92 -15.45 11.56
N GLN A 357 -7.88 -15.67 10.75
CA GLN A 357 -7.88 -16.59 9.60
C GLN A 357 -8.95 -16.26 8.54
N VAL A 358 -9.40 -15.00 8.48
CA VAL A 358 -10.29 -14.50 7.41
C VAL A 358 -9.49 -14.20 6.14
N VAL A 359 -8.24 -13.81 6.30
CA VAL A 359 -7.26 -13.52 5.24
C VAL A 359 -6.07 -14.45 5.39
N GLU A 360 -5.67 -15.10 4.30
CA GLU A 360 -4.46 -15.92 4.21
C GLU A 360 -3.23 -15.03 3.98
N SER A 361 -2.07 -15.45 4.48
CA SER A 361 -0.79 -14.78 4.22
C SER A 361 0.17 -15.69 3.49
N ARG A 362 0.90 -15.14 2.50
CA ARG A 362 1.99 -15.84 1.80
C ARG A 362 3.20 -14.94 1.68
N ALA A 363 4.39 -15.53 1.78
CA ALA A 363 5.65 -14.85 1.56
C ALA A 363 6.39 -15.47 0.36
N VAL A 364 6.96 -14.61 -0.51
CA VAL A 364 7.63 -15.02 -1.75
C VAL A 364 9.01 -14.38 -1.87
N HIS A 365 9.93 -15.05 -2.57
CA HIS A 365 11.27 -14.52 -2.88
C HIS A 365 11.24 -13.54 -4.04
N GLN A 366 12.16 -12.55 -4.04
CA GLN A 366 12.16 -11.53 -5.08
C GLN A 366 12.52 -12.08 -6.48
N ARG A 367 13.36 -13.12 -6.60
CA ARG A 367 13.66 -13.72 -7.91
C ARG A 367 12.42 -14.32 -8.55
N GLU A 368 11.62 -15.08 -7.80
CA GLU A 368 10.33 -15.62 -8.26
C GLU A 368 9.35 -14.50 -8.65
N VAL A 369 9.39 -13.39 -7.91
CA VAL A 369 8.56 -12.21 -8.18
C VAL A 369 8.93 -11.54 -9.50
N PHE A 370 10.24 -11.39 -9.81
CA PHE A 370 10.69 -10.82 -11.07
C PHE A 370 10.47 -11.76 -12.26
N GLU A 371 10.59 -13.07 -12.07
CA GLU A 371 10.19 -14.07 -13.06
C GLU A 371 8.71 -13.93 -13.44
N ALA A 372 7.83 -13.89 -12.44
CA ALA A 372 6.40 -13.70 -12.62
C ALA A 372 6.07 -12.35 -13.27
N GLY A 373 6.73 -11.27 -12.84
CA GLY A 373 6.58 -9.93 -13.40
C GLY A 373 7.00 -9.87 -14.86
N SER A 374 8.10 -10.52 -15.24
CA SER A 374 8.59 -10.60 -16.63
C SER A 374 7.65 -11.41 -17.52
N LEU A 375 7.13 -12.54 -17.02
CA LEU A 375 6.12 -13.33 -17.73
C LEU A 375 4.83 -12.52 -17.93
N PHE A 376 4.36 -11.81 -16.90
CA PHE A 376 3.20 -10.93 -16.99
C PHE A 376 3.42 -9.80 -18.01
N ALA A 377 4.60 -9.16 -17.98
CA ALA A 377 4.95 -8.10 -18.91
C ALA A 377 4.96 -8.59 -20.38
N SER A 378 5.49 -9.79 -20.63
CA SER A 378 5.49 -10.38 -21.98
C SER A 378 4.08 -10.74 -22.46
N ALA A 379 3.18 -11.07 -21.54
CA ALA A 379 1.79 -11.43 -21.84
C ALA A 379 0.87 -10.21 -22.03
N THR A 380 1.12 -9.11 -21.30
CA THR A 380 0.19 -7.97 -21.25
C THR A 380 0.76 -6.67 -21.82
N GLY A 381 2.09 -6.59 -22.04
CA GLY A 381 2.79 -5.36 -22.40
C GLY A 381 3.01 -4.39 -21.23
N ILE A 382 2.53 -4.72 -20.02
CA ILE A 382 2.65 -3.85 -18.84
C ILE A 382 3.79 -4.36 -17.96
N ILE A 383 4.83 -3.55 -17.77
CA ILE A 383 5.92 -3.84 -16.81
C ILE A 383 5.40 -3.49 -15.41
N PRO A 384 5.15 -4.46 -14.53
CA PRO A 384 4.59 -4.20 -13.21
C PRO A 384 5.67 -3.69 -12.24
N ALA A 385 5.25 -2.90 -11.23
CA ALA A 385 6.13 -2.59 -10.12
C ALA A 385 6.58 -3.88 -9.40
N PRO A 386 7.80 -3.95 -8.85
CA PRO A 386 8.24 -5.12 -8.08
C PRO A 386 7.28 -5.49 -6.95
N GLU A 387 6.61 -4.51 -6.34
CA GLU A 387 5.56 -4.71 -5.36
C GLU A 387 4.38 -5.50 -5.93
N SER A 388 3.85 -5.05 -7.08
CA SER A 388 2.70 -5.70 -7.74
C SER A 388 3.01 -7.13 -8.17
N SER A 389 4.26 -7.38 -8.55
CA SER A 389 4.73 -8.69 -9.01
C SER A 389 4.65 -9.76 -7.93
N HIS A 390 4.58 -9.40 -6.64
CA HIS A 390 4.30 -10.33 -5.54
C HIS A 390 2.89 -10.94 -5.66
N ALA A 391 1.90 -10.13 -5.97
CA ALA A 391 0.53 -10.60 -6.20
C ALA A 391 0.44 -11.40 -7.51
N ILE A 392 1.15 -10.99 -8.56
CA ILE A 392 1.21 -11.69 -9.85
C ILE A 392 1.81 -13.09 -9.66
N LYS A 393 2.88 -13.25 -8.87
CA LYS A 393 3.50 -14.55 -8.57
C LYS A 393 2.47 -15.52 -7.98
N VAL A 394 1.74 -15.08 -6.98
CA VAL A 394 0.73 -15.93 -6.33
C VAL A 394 -0.47 -16.18 -7.26
N ALA A 395 -0.88 -15.21 -8.09
CA ALA A 395 -1.93 -15.42 -9.09
C ALA A 395 -1.52 -16.49 -10.13
N ILE A 396 -0.27 -16.48 -10.57
CA ILE A 396 0.28 -17.50 -11.46
C ILE A 396 0.31 -18.87 -10.78
N ASP A 397 0.72 -18.96 -9.52
CA ASP A 397 0.76 -20.23 -8.78
C ASP A 397 -0.64 -20.84 -8.63
N GLU A 398 -1.65 -20.03 -8.31
CA GLU A 398 -3.05 -20.48 -8.20
C GLU A 398 -3.60 -20.88 -9.57
N ALA A 399 -3.26 -20.16 -10.64
CA ALA A 399 -3.63 -20.53 -12.01
C ALA A 399 -3.01 -21.86 -12.44
N LEU A 400 -1.74 -22.10 -12.09
CA LEU A 400 -1.07 -23.39 -12.31
C LEU A 400 -1.69 -24.52 -11.46
N GLN A 401 -2.17 -24.21 -10.25
CA GLN A 401 -2.94 -25.14 -9.45
C GLN A 401 -4.26 -25.52 -10.16
N CYS A 402 -4.98 -24.52 -10.69
CA CYS A 402 -6.20 -24.74 -11.47
C CYS A 402 -5.93 -25.63 -12.71
N ARG A 403 -4.78 -25.45 -13.39
CA ARG A 403 -4.37 -26.37 -14.46
C ARG A 403 -4.21 -27.81 -14.00
N ARG A 404 -3.62 -28.02 -12.81
CA ARG A 404 -3.42 -29.38 -12.25
C ARG A 404 -4.71 -30.06 -11.82
N THR A 405 -5.64 -29.30 -11.26
CA THR A 405 -6.92 -29.81 -10.73
C THR A 405 -8.05 -29.83 -11.76
N GLY A 406 -7.93 -29.09 -12.86
CA GLY A 406 -9.02 -28.86 -13.82
C GLY A 406 -10.07 -27.87 -13.34
N GLU A 407 -9.92 -27.26 -12.15
CA GLU A 407 -10.87 -26.30 -11.60
C GLU A 407 -10.86 -25.00 -12.38
N ARG A 408 -12.06 -24.44 -12.61
CA ARG A 408 -12.21 -23.08 -13.16
C ARG A 408 -12.41 -22.11 -12.01
N LYS A 409 -11.52 -21.11 -11.89
CA LYS A 409 -11.61 -20.05 -10.88
C LYS A 409 -11.39 -18.69 -11.51
N THR A 410 -12.11 -17.71 -11.00
CA THR A 410 -11.89 -16.29 -11.28
C THR A 410 -10.88 -15.75 -10.24
N ILE A 411 -9.65 -15.51 -10.69
CA ILE A 411 -8.56 -14.97 -9.87
C ILE A 411 -8.48 -13.46 -10.12
N PHE A 412 -8.58 -12.67 -9.07
CA PHE A 412 -8.48 -11.22 -9.13
C PHE A 412 -7.30 -10.73 -8.31
N PHE A 413 -6.49 -9.83 -8.88
CA PHE A 413 -5.46 -9.11 -8.13
C PHE A 413 -5.42 -7.62 -8.48
N ASN A 414 -4.87 -6.80 -7.57
CA ASN A 414 -4.64 -5.39 -7.85
C ASN A 414 -3.23 -5.18 -8.41
N LEU A 415 -3.14 -4.66 -9.64
CA LEU A 415 -1.89 -4.16 -10.22
C LEU A 415 -1.64 -2.77 -9.62
N SER A 416 -0.97 -2.74 -8.49
CA SER A 416 -0.82 -1.58 -7.62
C SER A 416 0.02 -0.44 -8.18
N GLY A 417 0.86 -0.70 -9.19
CA GLY A 417 1.69 0.29 -9.86
C GLY A 417 2.50 -0.30 -11.02
N HIS A 418 3.04 0.59 -11.88
CA HIS A 418 3.95 0.22 -12.98
C HIS A 418 5.41 0.19 -12.52
N GLY A 419 6.24 -0.56 -13.25
CA GLY A 419 7.67 -0.72 -13.03
C GLY A 419 8.57 0.16 -13.92
N LEU A 420 8.04 1.15 -14.63
CA LEU A 420 8.81 1.97 -15.57
C LEU A 420 9.92 2.79 -14.89
N LEU A 421 9.79 3.06 -13.60
CA LEU A 421 10.82 3.71 -12.79
C LEU A 421 11.66 2.70 -11.96
N ASP A 422 11.49 1.41 -12.24
CA ASP A 422 12.18 0.31 -11.57
C ASP A 422 12.93 -0.59 -12.58
N LEU A 423 13.21 -0.09 -13.79
CA LEU A 423 13.85 -0.85 -14.86
C LEU A 423 15.25 -1.36 -14.50
N SER A 424 16.00 -0.65 -13.65
CA SER A 424 17.28 -1.11 -13.12
C SER A 424 17.16 -2.44 -12.36
N ALA A 425 16.04 -2.65 -11.64
CA ALA A 425 15.79 -3.90 -10.94
C ALA A 425 15.51 -5.07 -11.90
N TYR A 426 14.79 -4.78 -12.99
CA TYR A 426 14.60 -5.77 -14.07
C TYR A 426 15.91 -6.08 -14.82
N ASP A 427 16.80 -5.08 -14.98
CA ASP A 427 18.15 -5.32 -15.55
C ASP A 427 18.98 -6.25 -14.65
N GLU A 428 18.96 -6.03 -13.32
CA GLU A 428 19.63 -6.93 -12.38
C GLU A 428 19.07 -8.37 -12.46
N TYR A 429 17.76 -8.53 -12.62
CA TYR A 429 17.14 -9.83 -12.82
C TYR A 429 17.60 -10.46 -14.15
N ASN A 430 17.51 -9.73 -15.26
CA ASN A 430 17.86 -10.20 -16.60
C ASN A 430 19.34 -10.56 -16.74
N THR A 431 20.22 -9.89 -15.98
CA THR A 431 21.67 -10.15 -15.95
C THR A 431 22.10 -11.16 -14.88
N GLY A 432 21.15 -11.76 -14.15
CA GLY A 432 21.41 -12.78 -13.13
C GLY A 432 22.05 -12.25 -11.83
N LYS A 433 22.05 -10.93 -11.62
CA LYS A 433 22.66 -10.28 -10.44
C LYS A 433 21.70 -10.19 -9.25
N LEU A 434 20.39 -10.33 -9.48
CA LEU A 434 19.37 -10.22 -8.45
C LEU A 434 19.51 -11.35 -7.43
N GLN A 435 19.53 -11.00 -6.13
CA GLN A 435 19.69 -11.94 -5.04
C GLN A 435 18.43 -12.01 -4.19
N ASP A 436 18.15 -13.18 -3.63
CA ASP A 436 17.12 -13.37 -2.63
C ASP A 436 17.63 -13.04 -1.23
N PHE A 437 16.74 -12.50 -0.40
CA PHE A 437 17.00 -12.23 1.00
C PHE A 437 15.87 -12.83 1.85
N GLU A 438 16.27 -13.58 2.86
CA GLU A 438 15.36 -14.09 3.89
C GLU A 438 16.08 -13.98 5.25
N PRO A 439 15.49 -13.35 6.28
CA PRO A 439 16.14 -13.28 7.59
C PRO A 439 16.24 -14.67 8.20
N SER A 440 17.45 -15.05 8.63
CA SER A 440 17.69 -16.31 9.33
C SER A 440 16.99 -16.34 10.68
N GLU A 441 17.09 -15.26 11.43
CA GLU A 441 16.46 -15.05 12.74
C GLU A 441 15.69 -13.74 12.76
N ILE A 442 14.61 -13.69 13.51
CA ILE A 442 13.83 -12.49 13.80
C ILE A 442 13.80 -12.38 15.32
N SER A 443 14.55 -11.43 15.85
CA SER A 443 14.55 -11.12 17.28
C SER A 443 13.52 -10.01 17.54
N PHE A 444 12.59 -10.28 18.46
CA PHE A 444 11.68 -9.25 18.95
C PHE A 444 12.32 -8.65 20.21
N GLY A 445 12.76 -7.38 20.11
CA GLY A 445 13.13 -6.62 21.30
C GLY A 445 11.93 -6.54 22.25
N HIS A 446 12.11 -6.92 23.47
CA HIS A 446 11.12 -6.85 24.57
C HIS A 446 10.98 -5.42 25.08
#